data_ba2fa8c55689149da568297f42283465
#
_entry.id   ba2fa8c55689149da568297f42283465
#
_cell.length_a   1.000
_cell.length_b   1.000
_cell.length_c   1.000
_cell.angle_alpha   90.00
_cell.angle_beta   90.00
_cell.angle_gamma   90.00
#
_symmetry.space_group_name_H-M   'P 1'
#
loop_
_entity.id
_entity.type
_entity.pdbx_description
1 polymer ?
#
loop_
_entity_poly.entity_id
_entity_poly.type
_entity_poly.pdbx_seq_one_letter_code
_entity_poly.pdbx_strand_id
1 'polypeptide(L)'
;AFDGITVACMAHELHKNLSGGRISKIAQPETDELLLTIKSQEGNFRLLLSASASLPLVYLTQTNKPSPLTAPNFCMLLRKHISGGRIIAVTQPSMERILRFEIEHLDEMGDQCRKFLIVELMGKYSNIIFCTPDDKIIDSIKHISAQISSVREVLPGRDYFIPQAAGKKDPLSSDEAVFKETLS
;
A
#
# COMPACT_ATOMS: atom_id res chain seq x y z
N ALA A 1 -18.01 1.23 -2.92
CA ALA A 1 -17.11 0.39 -2.13
C ALA A 1 -16.48 -0.67 -3.00
N PHE A 2 -15.25 -1.02 -2.69
CA PHE A 2 -14.54 -2.05 -3.42
C PHE A 2 -14.76 -3.40 -2.74
N ASP A 3 -14.90 -4.45 -3.54
CA ASP A 3 -14.86 -5.81 -3.01
C ASP A 3 -13.59 -6.50 -3.49
N GLY A 4 -13.38 -7.74 -3.07
CA GLY A 4 -12.17 -8.47 -3.41
C GLY A 4 -11.99 -8.69 -4.89
N ILE A 5 -13.10 -8.90 -5.63
CA ILE A 5 -13.04 -9.12 -7.07
C ILE A 5 -12.65 -7.82 -7.79
N THR A 6 -13.24 -6.70 -7.37
CA THR A 6 -12.91 -5.40 -7.94
C THR A 6 -11.43 -5.08 -7.72
N VAL A 7 -10.93 -5.35 -6.51
CA VAL A 7 -9.52 -5.10 -6.19
C VAL A 7 -8.61 -6.03 -7.00
N ALA A 8 -9.04 -7.27 -7.25
CA ALA A 8 -8.26 -8.19 -8.09
C ALA A 8 -8.11 -7.63 -9.51
N CYS A 9 -9.20 -7.10 -10.06
CA CYS A 9 -9.14 -6.47 -11.39
C CYS A 9 -8.25 -5.24 -11.39
N MET A 10 -8.32 -4.43 -10.34
CA MET A 10 -7.44 -3.27 -10.20
C MET A 10 -5.98 -3.69 -10.13
N ALA A 11 -5.67 -4.72 -9.35
CA ALA A 11 -4.31 -5.21 -9.24
C ALA A 11 -3.77 -5.65 -10.59
N HIS A 12 -4.57 -6.36 -11.36
CA HIS A 12 -4.18 -6.83 -12.68
C HIS A 12 -3.88 -5.65 -13.61
N GLU A 13 -4.76 -4.66 -13.68
CA GLU A 13 -4.58 -3.51 -14.53
C GLU A 13 -3.39 -2.67 -14.11
N LEU A 14 -3.23 -2.44 -12.82
CA LEU A 14 -2.12 -1.66 -12.31
C LEU A 14 -0.79 -2.38 -12.55
N HIS A 15 -0.76 -3.69 -12.36
CA HIS A 15 0.45 -4.45 -12.64
C HIS A 15 0.83 -4.34 -14.11
N LYS A 16 -0.15 -4.48 -14.99
CA LYS A 16 0.08 -4.39 -16.44
C LYS A 16 0.63 -3.02 -16.83
N ASN A 17 0.08 -1.95 -16.28
CA ASN A 17 0.44 -0.60 -16.68
C ASN A 17 1.69 -0.08 -15.98
N LEU A 18 1.92 -0.48 -14.75
CA LEU A 18 2.94 0.14 -13.89
C LEU A 18 4.17 -0.71 -13.66
N SER A 19 4.10 -2.03 -13.90
CA SER A 19 5.26 -2.87 -13.61
C SER A 19 6.42 -2.48 -14.52
N GLY A 20 7.61 -2.36 -13.94
CA GLY A 20 8.78 -1.85 -14.63
C GLY A 20 8.88 -0.33 -14.64
N GLY A 21 7.84 0.37 -14.20
CA GLY A 21 7.85 1.83 -14.18
C GLY A 21 8.67 2.38 -13.04
N ARG A 22 9.19 3.59 -13.24
CA ARG A 22 10.03 4.26 -12.26
C ARG A 22 9.24 5.35 -11.56
N ILE A 23 9.33 5.37 -10.24
CA ILE A 23 8.68 6.41 -9.43
C ILE A 23 9.53 7.68 -9.54
N SER A 24 9.02 8.69 -10.25
CA SER A 24 9.77 9.92 -10.48
C SER A 24 9.39 11.02 -9.50
N LYS A 25 8.18 10.96 -8.91
CA LYS A 25 7.73 12.00 -8.02
C LYS A 25 6.75 11.41 -7.00
N ILE A 26 6.84 11.89 -5.77
CA ILE A 26 5.97 11.46 -4.68
C ILE A 26 5.42 12.71 -4.01
N ALA A 27 4.10 12.81 -3.89
CA ALA A 27 3.43 13.92 -3.24
C ALA A 27 2.35 13.38 -2.32
N GLN A 28 2.00 14.17 -1.32
CA GLN A 28 0.91 13.85 -0.40
C GLN A 28 -0.01 15.07 -0.35
N PRO A 29 -0.96 15.16 -1.30
CA PRO A 29 -1.82 16.35 -1.40
C PRO A 29 -2.72 16.54 -0.19
N GLU A 30 -3.18 15.43 0.42
CA GLU A 30 -4.02 15.45 1.61
C GLU A 30 -3.40 14.56 2.68
N THR A 31 -3.92 14.66 3.91
CA THR A 31 -3.37 13.90 5.02
C THR A 31 -3.48 12.39 4.82
N ASP A 32 -4.43 11.96 4.00
CA ASP A 32 -4.68 10.53 3.75
C ASP A 32 -4.55 10.16 2.28
N GLU A 33 -3.85 10.96 1.48
CA GLU A 33 -3.71 10.74 0.04
C GLU A 33 -2.25 10.79 -0.38
N LEU A 34 -1.86 9.89 -1.28
CA LEU A 34 -0.57 9.94 -1.96
C LEU A 34 -0.79 10.05 -3.46
N LEU A 35 0.08 10.81 -4.11
CA LEU A 35 0.09 10.91 -5.57
C LEU A 35 1.49 10.57 -6.05
N LEU A 36 1.61 9.48 -6.79
CA LEU A 36 2.87 9.02 -7.32
C LEU A 36 2.90 9.27 -8.82
N THR A 37 3.97 9.88 -9.31
CA THR A 37 4.18 10.01 -10.75
C THR A 37 5.13 8.90 -11.18
N ILE A 38 4.69 8.09 -12.14
CA ILE A 38 5.39 6.89 -12.58
C ILE A 38 5.67 6.98 -14.06
N LYS A 39 6.93 6.82 -14.43
CA LYS A 39 7.35 6.83 -15.83
C LYS A 39 7.60 5.40 -16.26
N SER A 40 6.87 4.96 -17.29
CA SER A 40 7.01 3.62 -17.83
C SER A 40 7.14 3.70 -19.35
N GLN A 41 7.36 2.54 -19.97
CA GLN A 41 7.40 2.48 -21.42
C GLN A 41 6.07 2.78 -22.05
N GLU A 42 4.99 2.54 -21.32
CA GLU A 42 3.63 2.82 -21.79
C GLU A 42 3.28 4.30 -21.69
N GLY A 43 4.10 5.10 -21.02
CA GLY A 43 3.85 6.52 -20.84
C GLY A 43 4.02 6.94 -19.39
N ASN A 44 3.58 8.14 -19.10
CA ASN A 44 3.64 8.68 -17.74
C ASN A 44 2.28 8.53 -17.09
N PHE A 45 2.28 8.00 -15.88
CA PHE A 45 1.04 7.80 -15.12
C PHE A 45 1.13 8.55 -13.81
N ARG A 46 -0.02 9.06 -13.37
CA ARG A 46 -0.17 9.56 -12.01
C ARG A 46 -1.10 8.61 -11.28
N LEU A 47 -0.58 8.03 -10.21
CA LEU A 47 -1.30 7.04 -9.41
C LEU A 47 -1.75 7.71 -8.12
N LEU A 48 -3.05 7.83 -7.93
CA LEU A 48 -3.62 8.38 -6.71
C LEU A 48 -4.02 7.26 -5.79
N LEU A 49 -3.51 7.30 -4.56
CA LEU A 49 -3.83 6.35 -3.50
C LEU A 49 -4.52 7.13 -2.39
N SER A 50 -5.76 6.80 -2.12
CA SER A 50 -6.53 7.48 -1.08
C SER A 50 -6.95 6.50 0.00
N ALA A 51 -6.59 6.81 1.25
CA ALA A 51 -7.03 6.08 2.43
C ALA A 51 -8.14 6.83 3.15
N SER A 52 -8.90 7.64 2.43
CA SER A 52 -10.02 8.39 2.99
C SER A 52 -11.04 7.44 3.61
N ALA A 53 -11.51 7.76 4.81
CA ALA A 53 -12.50 6.94 5.50
C ALA A 53 -13.82 6.86 4.73
N SER A 54 -14.16 7.94 4.03
CA SER A 54 -15.44 8.01 3.31
C SER A 54 -15.32 7.49 1.88
N LEU A 55 -14.15 7.60 1.25
CA LEU A 55 -13.99 7.24 -0.15
C LEU A 55 -12.56 6.75 -0.41
N PRO A 56 -12.21 5.56 0.09
CA PRO A 56 -10.90 4.99 -0.24
C PRO A 56 -10.90 4.59 -1.70
N LEU A 57 -9.80 4.90 -2.39
CA LEU A 57 -9.69 4.53 -3.80
C LEU A 57 -8.25 4.53 -4.27
N VAL A 58 -8.05 3.84 -5.39
CA VAL A 58 -6.78 3.80 -6.10
C VAL A 58 -7.13 3.93 -7.58
N TYR A 59 -6.55 4.92 -8.26
CA TYR A 59 -6.79 5.03 -9.69
C TYR A 59 -5.67 5.85 -10.36
N LEU A 60 -5.59 5.68 -11.67
CA LEU A 60 -4.68 6.47 -12.48
C LEU A 60 -5.40 7.73 -12.92
N THR A 61 -4.72 8.87 -12.79
CA THR A 61 -5.31 10.16 -13.12
C THR A 61 -4.33 10.97 -13.98
N GLN A 62 -4.88 11.86 -14.77
CA GLN A 62 -4.09 12.83 -15.51
C GLN A 62 -3.99 14.16 -14.75
N THR A 63 -4.77 14.30 -13.71
CA THR A 63 -4.85 15.54 -12.95
C THR A 63 -3.73 15.63 -11.93
N ASN A 64 -3.10 16.81 -11.86
CA ASN A 64 -2.11 17.09 -10.83
C ASN A 64 -2.80 17.84 -9.71
N LYS A 65 -2.57 17.41 -8.46
CA LYS A 65 -3.15 18.08 -7.31
C LYS A 65 -2.10 18.95 -6.62
N PRO A 66 -2.49 20.12 -6.12
CA PRO A 66 -1.52 20.94 -5.38
C PRO A 66 -1.09 20.24 -4.10
N SER A 67 0.17 20.40 -3.77
CA SER A 67 0.76 19.82 -2.57
C SER A 67 0.93 20.89 -1.51
N PRO A 68 0.92 20.53 -0.22
CA PRO A 68 1.22 21.52 0.81
C PRO A 68 2.64 22.04 0.68
N LEU A 69 2.88 23.23 1.22
CA LEU A 69 4.20 23.86 1.18
C LEU A 69 5.26 22.98 1.83
N THR A 70 4.89 22.33 2.94
CA THR A 70 5.79 21.41 3.64
C THR A 70 5.24 19.99 3.48
N ALA A 71 6.06 19.08 2.96
CA ALA A 71 5.64 17.71 2.79
C ALA A 71 5.46 17.03 4.15
N PRO A 72 4.38 16.25 4.33
CA PRO A 72 4.21 15.49 5.58
C PRO A 72 5.32 14.45 5.75
N ASN A 73 5.48 14.00 7.00
CA ASN A 73 6.57 13.08 7.34
C ASN A 73 6.53 11.80 6.54
N PHE A 74 5.36 11.23 6.33
CA PHE A 74 5.22 9.99 5.55
C PHE A 74 5.69 10.20 4.11
N CYS A 75 5.32 11.32 3.51
CA CYS A 75 5.75 11.66 2.16
C CYS A 75 7.27 11.80 2.08
N MET A 76 7.86 12.49 3.04
CA MET A 76 9.31 12.67 3.07
C MET A 76 10.03 11.35 3.25
N LEU A 77 9.49 10.47 4.08
CA LEU A 77 10.05 9.14 4.28
C LEU A 77 10.04 8.34 2.97
N LEU A 78 8.92 8.36 2.26
CA LEU A 78 8.83 7.66 0.99
C LEU A 78 9.80 8.24 -0.03
N ARG A 79 9.92 9.56 -0.09
CA ARG A 79 10.89 10.19 -1.00
C ARG A 79 12.31 9.74 -0.69
N LYS A 80 12.64 9.61 0.57
CA LYS A 80 13.96 9.18 1.00
C LYS A 80 14.26 7.75 0.53
N HIS A 81 13.28 6.87 0.61
CA HIS A 81 13.50 5.44 0.35
C HIS A 81 13.25 5.03 -1.08
N ILE A 82 12.16 5.49 -1.69
CA ILE A 82 11.70 4.93 -2.95
C ILE A 82 11.60 5.92 -4.11
N SER A 83 12.05 7.16 -3.93
CA SER A 83 12.15 8.08 -5.07
C SER A 83 13.18 7.54 -6.06
N GLY A 84 12.78 7.42 -7.32
CA GLY A 84 13.61 6.79 -8.34
C GLY A 84 13.53 5.28 -8.34
N GLY A 85 12.77 4.70 -7.43
CA GLY A 85 12.60 3.24 -7.38
C GLY A 85 11.72 2.74 -8.51
N ARG A 86 11.73 1.42 -8.69
CA ARG A 86 11.00 0.77 -9.77
C ARG A 86 9.92 -0.11 -9.20
N ILE A 87 8.72 -0.02 -9.77
CA ILE A 87 7.63 -0.90 -9.39
C ILE A 87 7.85 -2.25 -10.08
N ILE A 88 8.01 -3.29 -9.26
CA ILE A 88 8.25 -4.64 -9.76
C ILE A 88 6.93 -5.36 -10.00
N ALA A 89 5.98 -5.21 -9.09
CA ALA A 89 4.72 -5.93 -9.17
C ALA A 89 3.65 -5.22 -8.38
N VAL A 90 2.41 -5.41 -8.80
CA VAL A 90 1.22 -5.01 -8.05
C VAL A 90 0.40 -6.27 -7.85
N THR A 91 0.14 -6.62 -6.60
CA THR A 91 -0.55 -7.86 -6.26
C THR A 91 -1.66 -7.60 -5.27
N GLN A 92 -2.54 -8.59 -5.12
CA GLN A 92 -3.61 -8.57 -4.13
C GLN A 92 -3.43 -9.80 -3.24
N PRO A 93 -3.00 -9.60 -1.99
CA PRO A 93 -2.86 -10.76 -1.10
C PRO A 93 -4.23 -11.27 -0.66
N SER A 94 -4.42 -12.57 -0.74
CA SER A 94 -5.53 -13.30 -0.12
C SER A 94 -6.93 -12.84 -0.49
N MET A 95 -7.14 -12.31 -1.69
CA MET A 95 -8.46 -11.84 -2.14
C MET A 95 -9.08 -10.76 -1.22
N GLU A 96 -8.26 -10.14 -0.40
CA GLU A 96 -8.72 -9.04 0.46
C GLU A 96 -8.77 -7.74 -0.33
N ARG A 97 -9.34 -6.69 0.27
CA ARG A 97 -9.39 -5.37 -0.35
C ARG A 97 -8.08 -4.63 -0.10
N ILE A 98 -6.99 -5.26 -0.53
CA ILE A 98 -5.64 -4.78 -0.27
C ILE A 98 -4.86 -4.86 -1.58
N LEU A 99 -4.13 -3.79 -1.89
CA LEU A 99 -3.18 -3.77 -2.99
C LEU A 99 -1.78 -3.67 -2.42
N ARG A 100 -0.88 -4.45 -2.99
CA ARG A 100 0.51 -4.50 -2.52
C ARG A 100 1.41 -4.14 -3.69
N PHE A 101 2.17 -3.07 -3.54
CA PHE A 101 3.13 -2.61 -4.55
C PHE A 101 4.52 -3.00 -4.10
N GLU A 102 5.17 -3.84 -4.88
CA GLU A 102 6.56 -4.24 -4.63
C GLU A 102 7.47 -3.26 -5.35
N ILE A 103 8.38 -2.62 -4.62
CA ILE A 103 9.22 -1.55 -5.15
C ILE A 103 10.68 -1.90 -4.89
N GLU A 104 11.48 -1.85 -5.96
CA GLU A 104 12.92 -2.08 -5.89
C GLU A 104 13.62 -0.74 -5.92
N HIS A 105 14.56 -0.55 -5.00
CA HIS A 105 15.31 0.71 -4.91
C HIS A 105 16.70 0.46 -4.38
N LEU A 106 17.54 1.48 -4.42
CA LEU A 106 18.88 1.41 -3.86
C LEU A 106 18.87 1.95 -2.44
N ASP A 107 19.56 1.27 -1.54
CA ASP A 107 19.71 1.77 -0.17
C ASP A 107 20.84 2.81 -0.11
N GLU A 108 21.17 3.25 1.12
CA GLU A 108 22.17 4.28 1.30
C GLU A 108 23.57 3.85 0.87
N MET A 109 23.80 2.54 0.82
CA MET A 109 25.08 1.98 0.40
C MET A 109 25.11 1.64 -1.10
N GLY A 110 24.02 1.90 -1.81
CA GLY A 110 23.93 1.59 -3.22
C GLY A 110 23.53 0.17 -3.54
N ASP A 111 23.15 -0.60 -2.53
CA ASP A 111 22.70 -1.98 -2.73
C ASP A 111 21.22 -2.02 -3.07
N GLN A 112 20.86 -2.94 -3.96
CA GLN A 112 19.45 -3.14 -4.30
C GLN A 112 18.70 -3.73 -3.12
N CYS A 113 17.55 -3.13 -2.83
CA CYS A 113 16.68 -3.67 -1.80
C CYS A 113 15.23 -3.48 -2.24
N ARG A 114 14.32 -4.11 -1.50
CA ARG A 114 12.90 -4.06 -1.83
C ARG A 114 12.11 -3.58 -0.65
N LYS A 115 11.02 -2.89 -0.96
CA LYS A 115 10.05 -2.44 0.03
C LYS A 115 8.67 -2.66 -0.55
N PHE A 116 7.68 -2.67 0.33
CA PHE A 116 6.30 -2.86 -0.08
C PHE A 116 5.47 -1.68 0.38
N LEU A 117 4.68 -1.16 -0.54
CA LEU A 117 3.68 -0.15 -0.22
C LEU A 117 2.33 -0.84 -0.29
N ILE A 118 1.65 -0.90 0.84
CA ILE A 118 0.41 -1.66 0.99
C ILE A 118 -0.73 -0.69 1.16
N VAL A 119 -1.74 -0.81 0.30
CA VAL A 119 -2.92 0.06 0.33
C VAL A 119 -4.11 -0.79 0.75
N GLU A 120 -4.68 -0.47 1.90
CA GLU A 120 -5.85 -1.16 2.44
C GLU A 120 -7.08 -0.31 2.17
N LEU A 121 -8.04 -0.89 1.45
CA LEU A 121 -9.25 -0.18 1.01
C LEU A 121 -10.45 -0.69 1.79
N MET A 122 -10.51 -0.35 3.08
CA MET A 122 -11.47 -0.93 4.02
C MET A 122 -12.28 0.15 4.74
N GLY A 123 -12.87 1.08 3.98
CA GLY A 123 -13.70 2.14 4.55
C GLY A 123 -12.91 2.98 5.56
N LYS A 124 -13.46 3.14 6.75
CA LYS A 124 -12.81 3.95 7.78
C LYS A 124 -11.50 3.33 8.28
N TYR A 125 -11.27 2.06 7.99
CA TYR A 125 -10.03 1.38 8.36
C TYR A 125 -9.00 1.39 7.24
N SER A 126 -9.24 2.14 6.17
CA SER A 126 -8.31 2.25 5.06
C SER A 126 -6.99 2.88 5.50
N ASN A 127 -5.91 2.43 4.92
CA ASN A 127 -4.57 2.91 5.30
C ASN A 127 -3.60 2.70 4.14
N ILE A 128 -2.48 3.36 4.20
CA ILE A 128 -1.36 3.16 3.30
C ILE A 128 -0.15 2.89 4.17
N ILE A 129 0.45 1.70 4.02
CA ILE A 129 1.47 1.21 4.94
C ILE A 129 2.73 0.87 4.16
N PHE A 130 3.89 1.32 4.64
CA PHE A 130 5.18 1.09 4.00
C PHE A 130 5.95 0.07 4.83
N CYS A 131 6.33 -1.05 4.22
CA CYS A 131 6.89 -2.20 4.94
C CYS A 131 8.17 -2.71 4.31
N THR A 132 8.97 -3.42 5.11
CA THR A 132 10.11 -4.18 4.63
C THR A 132 9.66 -5.52 4.06
N PRO A 133 10.54 -6.26 3.34
CA PRO A 133 10.16 -7.58 2.82
C PRO A 133 9.79 -8.60 3.88
N ASP A 134 10.25 -8.42 5.12
CA ASP A 134 9.91 -9.32 6.23
C ASP A 134 8.76 -8.78 7.07
N ASP A 135 7.91 -7.95 6.46
CA ASP A 135 6.65 -7.47 7.03
C ASP A 135 6.83 -6.62 8.28
N LYS A 136 7.92 -5.85 8.36
CA LYS A 136 8.07 -4.84 9.39
C LYS A 136 7.57 -3.51 8.87
N ILE A 137 6.73 -2.85 9.65
CA ILE A 137 6.19 -1.54 9.27
C ILE A 137 7.27 -0.48 9.46
N ILE A 138 7.60 0.22 8.38
CA ILE A 138 8.51 1.36 8.45
C ILE A 138 7.73 2.60 8.85
N ASP A 139 6.58 2.82 8.23
CA ASP A 139 5.67 3.91 8.59
C ASP A 139 4.34 3.67 7.87
N SER A 140 3.36 4.53 8.15
CA SER A 140 2.06 4.47 7.52
C SER A 140 1.46 5.88 7.47
N ILE A 141 0.50 6.07 6.56
CA ILE A 141 -0.14 7.37 6.43
C ILE A 141 -1.07 7.65 7.62
N LYS A 142 -1.60 6.58 8.23
CA LYS A 142 -2.39 6.68 9.47
C LYS A 142 -1.73 5.82 10.54
N HIS A 143 -1.45 6.42 11.69
CA HIS A 143 -0.89 5.69 12.82
C HIS A 143 -2.04 5.18 13.70
N ILE A 144 -2.07 3.88 13.93
CA ILE A 144 -3.12 3.22 14.69
C ILE A 144 -2.50 2.58 15.91
N SER A 145 -2.74 3.14 17.07
CA SER A 145 -2.23 2.58 18.32
C SER A 145 -3.25 1.59 18.93
N ALA A 146 -2.81 0.87 19.95
CA ALA A 146 -3.68 -0.06 20.66
C ALA A 146 -4.87 0.65 21.30
N GLN A 147 -4.74 1.94 21.59
CA GLN A 147 -5.84 2.73 22.14
C GLN A 147 -6.93 3.00 21.10
N ILE A 148 -6.56 3.05 19.82
CA ILE A 148 -7.50 3.31 18.74
C ILE A 148 -8.11 2.00 18.25
N SER A 149 -7.31 0.94 18.17
CA SER A 149 -7.79 -0.35 17.67
C SER A 149 -7.23 -1.47 18.51
N SER A 150 -8.10 -2.36 18.97
CA SER A 150 -7.68 -3.55 19.70
C SER A 150 -7.31 -4.68 18.76
N VAL A 151 -7.55 -4.53 17.43
CA VAL A 151 -7.27 -5.60 16.46
C VAL A 151 -5.78 -5.67 16.17
N ARG A 152 -5.17 -4.51 15.89
CA ARG A 152 -3.74 -4.46 15.62
C ARG A 152 -3.26 -3.02 15.74
N GLU A 153 -1.96 -2.89 15.96
CA GLU A 153 -1.31 -1.60 15.90
C GLU A 153 -0.68 -1.41 14.53
N VAL A 154 -0.80 -0.20 13.97
CA VAL A 154 -0.11 0.17 12.73
C VAL A 154 0.78 1.33 13.06
N LEU A 155 1.99 1.00 13.51
CA LEU A 155 2.99 1.98 13.98
C LEU A 155 4.36 1.55 13.47
N PRO A 156 5.29 2.50 13.33
CA PRO A 156 6.66 2.14 12.95
C PRO A 156 7.26 1.11 13.90
N GLY A 157 7.91 0.10 13.34
CA GLY A 157 8.56 -0.95 14.11
C GLY A 157 7.69 -2.14 14.45
N ARG A 158 6.38 -2.05 14.20
CA ARG A 158 5.47 -3.17 14.43
C ARG A 158 5.46 -4.12 13.24
N ASP A 159 5.00 -5.34 13.46
CA ASP A 159 4.84 -6.29 12.38
C ASP A 159 3.56 -6.00 11.62
N TYR A 160 3.63 -6.12 10.30
CA TYR A 160 2.46 -6.01 9.46
C TYR A 160 1.79 -7.38 9.32
N PHE A 161 0.49 -7.42 9.48
CA PHE A 161 -0.31 -8.61 9.16
C PHE A 161 -1.68 -8.15 8.70
N ILE A 162 -2.32 -8.99 7.88
CA ILE A 162 -3.64 -8.68 7.36
C ILE A 162 -4.66 -8.90 8.46
N PRO A 163 -5.50 -7.89 8.80
CA PRO A 163 -6.48 -8.07 9.85
C PRO A 163 -7.55 -9.06 9.41
N GLN A 164 -7.94 -9.94 10.32
CA GLN A 164 -9.06 -10.83 10.06
C GLN A 164 -10.35 -10.11 10.41
N ALA A 165 -11.35 -10.27 9.56
CA ALA A 165 -12.63 -9.64 9.82
C ALA A 165 -13.24 -10.23 11.08
N ALA A 166 -13.76 -9.35 11.92
CA ALA A 166 -14.41 -9.78 13.16
C ALA A 166 -15.55 -10.73 12.84
N GLY A 167 -15.60 -11.86 13.53
CA GLY A 167 -16.63 -12.85 13.32
C GLY A 167 -16.48 -13.69 12.08
N LYS A 168 -15.52 -13.41 11.24
CA LYS A 168 -15.31 -14.21 10.06
C LYS A 168 -14.43 -15.40 10.42
N LYS A 169 -15.01 -16.54 10.47
CA LYS A 169 -14.28 -17.74 10.66
C LYS A 169 -13.87 -18.28 9.32
N ASP A 170 -12.65 -18.70 9.27
CA ASP A 170 -12.28 -19.44 8.12
C ASP A 170 -12.74 -20.84 8.30
N PRO A 171 -13.72 -21.28 7.64
CA PRO A 171 -14.29 -22.59 7.90
C PRO A 171 -13.35 -23.67 7.51
N LEU A 172 -12.43 -23.48 7.35
CA LEU A 172 -11.64 -24.53 6.95
C LEU A 172 -10.37 -24.67 7.56
N SER A 173 -11.08 -24.11 8.31
CA SER A 173 -10.42 -24.28 8.53
C SER A 173 -10.02 -24.54 8.99
N SER A 174 -9.97 -24.58 9.34
CA SER A 174 -9.84 -24.82 9.46
C SER A 174 -9.39 -25.26 9.48
N ASP A 175 -9.27 -25.45 9.83
CA ASP A 175 -8.90 -25.75 9.58
C ASP A 175 -8.28 -25.81 9.50
N GLU A 176 -7.93 -25.88 9.82
CA GLU A 176 -7.59 -25.78 9.48
C GLU A 176 -7.00 -25.82 9.11
N ALA A 177 -7.08 -26.02 9.55
CA ALA A 177 -6.71 -26.00 8.91
C ALA A 177 -6.37 -25.81 8.25
N VAL A 178 -6.55 -25.90 8.39
CA VAL A 178 -6.42 -25.60 7.54
C VAL A 178 -6.03 -24.97 7.30
N PHE A 179 -5.76 -24.82 7.72
CA PHE A 179 -5.60 -24.09 7.38
C PHE A 179 -4.82 -23.75 7.70
N LYS A 180 -4.53 -23.83 8.19
CA LYS A 180 -3.89 -23.44 8.36
C LYS A 180 -3.08 -23.15 7.88
N GLU A 181 -2.92 -22.99 7.58
CA GLU A 181 -2.51 -22.54 6.97
C GLU A 181 -2.61 -21.66 6.56
N THR A 182 -2.86 -21.55 6.64
CA THR A 182 -3.14 -20.68 6.23
C THR A 182 -3.06 -19.74 6.69
N LEU A 183 -2.88 -19.53 7.29
CA LEU A 183 -2.90 -18.82 7.56
C LEU A 183 -2.25 -18.26 7.68
N SER A 184 -1.84 -18.10 7.82
CA SER A 184 -1.57 -17.58 7.67
C SER A 184 -1.33 -17.24 7.48
#